data_037a9987593ae1e706c4a244269ac526
#
_entry.id   037a9987593ae1e706c4a244269ac526
#
_cell.length_a   1.000
_cell.length_b   1.000
_cell.length_c   1.000
_cell.angle_alpha   90.00
_cell.angle_beta   90.00
_cell.angle_gamma   90.00
#
_symmetry.space_group_name_H-M   'P 1'
#
loop_
_entity.id
_entity.type
_entity.pdbx_description
1 polymer ?
#
loop_
_entity_poly.entity_id
_entity_poly.type
_entity_poly.pdbx_seq_one_letter_code
_entity_poly.pdbx_strand_id
1 'polypeptide(L)'
;MVWNSELKREIPADWSVKSLSDILIKNTETFDYKSELPAIDLSVMPSDSIALEELNSSRNFNTNLYVMHQGDILFGSIRPYLHKAGFAPCDGVVAGTVHSYKTKKQDDYNFALFTLCRNTFFDYAVNVSAGTKMPVINSDSLLAYKVAYCPEIVEKFNSFSVIDTIAKNIQESQRLISLRDWLLPMLMNGQITVSD
;
A
#
# COMPACT_ATOMS: atom_id res chain seq x y z
N MET A 1 4.51 -25.40 20.87
CA MET A 1 5.47 -24.66 20.04
C MET A 1 6.43 -25.68 19.43
N VAL A 2 6.72 -25.55 18.13
CA VAL A 2 7.66 -26.39 17.37
C VAL A 2 8.64 -25.48 16.66
N TRP A 3 9.92 -25.84 16.69
CA TRP A 3 10.96 -25.10 15.98
C TRP A 3 10.75 -25.22 14.47
N ASN A 4 10.67 -24.08 13.79
CA ASN A 4 10.60 -24.04 12.34
C ASN A 4 11.93 -23.55 11.75
N SER A 5 12.57 -24.39 10.94
CA SER A 5 13.88 -24.11 10.33
C SER A 5 13.84 -23.03 9.27
N GLU A 6 12.70 -22.84 8.58
CA GLU A 6 12.53 -21.82 7.53
C GLU A 6 12.39 -20.43 8.12
N LEU A 7 11.61 -20.29 9.19
CA LEU A 7 11.38 -19.04 9.89
C LEU A 7 12.44 -18.76 10.98
N LYS A 8 13.30 -19.74 11.28
CA LYS A 8 14.32 -19.68 12.34
C LYS A 8 13.75 -19.25 13.70
N ARG A 9 12.55 -19.71 14.00
CA ARG A 9 11.85 -19.44 15.27
C ARG A 9 10.85 -20.54 15.60
N GLU A 10 10.38 -20.56 16.84
CA GLU A 10 9.27 -21.41 17.23
C GLU A 10 7.94 -20.86 16.74
N ILE A 11 7.07 -21.77 16.26
CA ILE A 11 5.68 -21.47 15.87
C ILE A 11 4.76 -22.53 16.53
N PRO A 12 3.46 -22.27 16.73
CA PRO A 12 2.50 -23.29 17.12
C PRO A 12 2.51 -24.49 16.15
N ALA A 13 2.31 -25.68 16.65
CA ALA A 13 2.43 -26.92 15.88
C ALA A 13 1.37 -27.04 14.76
N ASP A 14 0.25 -26.38 14.92
CA ASP A 14 -0.89 -26.31 14.00
C ASP A 14 -0.77 -25.20 12.93
N TRP A 15 0.27 -24.37 13.02
CA TRP A 15 0.51 -23.31 12.03
C TRP A 15 1.32 -23.82 10.84
N SER A 16 0.99 -23.33 9.67
CA SER A 16 1.74 -23.57 8.43
C SER A 16 2.71 -22.41 8.11
N VAL A 17 3.66 -22.66 7.22
CA VAL A 17 4.51 -21.62 6.63
C VAL A 17 4.03 -21.37 5.22
N LYS A 18 3.79 -20.12 4.87
CA LYS A 18 3.49 -19.68 3.51
C LYS A 18 4.49 -18.64 3.05
N SER A 19 4.70 -18.55 1.75
CA SER A 19 5.36 -17.41 1.13
C SER A 19 4.34 -16.31 0.81
N LEU A 20 4.76 -15.06 0.68
CA LEU A 20 3.86 -14.00 0.21
C LEU A 20 3.35 -14.27 -1.21
N SER A 21 4.08 -15.05 -2.03
CA SER A 21 3.61 -15.50 -3.35
C SER A 21 2.37 -16.40 -3.28
N ASP A 22 2.11 -17.07 -2.14
CA ASP A 22 0.90 -17.85 -1.95
C ASP A 22 -0.33 -16.98 -1.65
N ILE A 23 -0.10 -15.75 -1.18
CA ILE A 23 -1.11 -14.82 -0.67
C ILE A 23 -1.35 -13.66 -1.65
N LEU A 24 -0.30 -13.15 -2.29
CA LEU A 24 -0.33 -11.95 -3.12
C LEU A 24 -0.12 -12.25 -4.60
N ILE A 25 -0.69 -11.40 -5.44
CA ILE A 25 -0.45 -11.32 -6.88
C ILE A 25 -0.05 -9.89 -7.20
N LYS A 26 1.08 -9.72 -7.92
CA LYS A 26 1.49 -8.40 -8.42
C LYS A 26 0.57 -7.95 -9.55
N ASN A 27 0.11 -6.71 -9.47
CA ASN A 27 -0.54 -6.07 -10.61
C ASN A 27 0.53 -5.60 -11.61
N THR A 28 0.37 -5.99 -12.86
CA THR A 28 1.29 -5.68 -13.98
C THR A 28 0.60 -4.97 -15.14
N GLU A 29 -0.66 -4.60 -14.97
CA GLU A 29 -1.42 -3.89 -15.99
C GLU A 29 -0.84 -2.50 -16.23
N THR A 30 -0.45 -2.22 -17.47
CA THR A 30 0.14 -0.94 -17.87
C THR A 30 -0.93 0.07 -18.23
N PHE A 31 -0.70 1.33 -17.87
CA PHE A 31 -1.57 2.43 -18.19
C PHE A 31 -1.28 3.01 -19.58
N ASP A 32 -2.31 3.29 -20.38
CA ASP A 32 -2.19 3.72 -21.77
C ASP A 32 -2.30 5.25 -22.00
N TYR A 33 -2.35 6.04 -20.93
CA TYR A 33 -2.40 7.52 -20.94
C TYR A 33 -3.59 8.17 -21.68
N LYS A 34 -4.67 7.44 -21.92
CA LYS A 34 -5.88 8.01 -22.59
C LYS A 34 -6.65 9.00 -21.71
N SER A 35 -6.51 8.89 -20.41
CA SER A 35 -7.21 9.73 -19.42
C SER A 35 -6.25 10.19 -18.34
N GLU A 36 -6.59 11.27 -17.64
CA GLU A 36 -5.90 11.69 -16.44
C GLU A 36 -6.44 10.91 -15.25
N LEU A 37 -5.53 10.29 -14.48
CA LEU A 37 -5.85 9.52 -13.29
C LEU A 37 -5.00 9.98 -12.10
N PRO A 38 -5.49 9.78 -10.86
CA PRO A 38 -4.68 9.91 -9.67
C PRO A 38 -3.47 8.98 -9.74
N ALA A 39 -2.31 9.47 -9.34
CA ALA A 39 -1.05 8.73 -9.41
C ALA A 39 -0.34 8.69 -8.06
N ILE A 40 0.22 7.54 -7.73
CA ILE A 40 1.03 7.34 -6.53
C ILE A 40 2.46 6.99 -6.93
N ASP A 41 3.40 7.72 -6.37
CA ASP A 41 4.83 7.44 -6.43
C ASP A 41 5.44 7.53 -5.03
N LEU A 42 6.74 7.32 -4.91
CA LEU A 42 7.41 7.37 -3.61
C LEU A 42 7.36 8.75 -2.94
N SER A 43 7.14 9.84 -3.66
CA SER A 43 7.13 11.19 -3.08
C SER A 43 5.90 11.42 -2.19
N VAL A 44 4.75 10.89 -2.60
CA VAL A 44 3.47 11.03 -1.89
C VAL A 44 3.21 9.91 -0.87
N MET A 45 3.99 8.84 -0.90
CA MET A 45 3.88 7.77 0.11
C MET A 45 4.53 8.23 1.43
N PRO A 46 3.79 8.26 2.54
CA PRO A 46 4.37 8.56 3.85
C PRO A 46 5.27 7.41 4.34
N SER A 47 6.23 7.72 5.22
CA SER A 47 7.01 6.72 5.93
C SER A 47 6.26 6.29 7.20
N ASP A 48 6.34 5.00 7.56
CA ASP A 48 5.74 4.42 8.77
C ASP A 48 4.22 4.67 8.92
N SER A 49 3.52 4.90 7.81
CA SER A 49 2.07 5.10 7.78
C SER A 49 1.46 4.36 6.59
N ILE A 50 0.29 3.74 6.82
CA ILE A 50 -0.49 3.05 5.78
C ILE A 50 -1.47 3.98 5.07
N ALA A 51 -1.70 5.19 5.60
CA ALA A 51 -2.66 6.16 5.08
C ALA A 51 -2.00 7.04 4.01
N LEU A 52 -2.41 6.87 2.75
CA LEU A 52 -1.98 7.70 1.63
C LEU A 52 -3.02 8.81 1.42
N GLU A 53 -2.69 10.01 1.87
CA GLU A 53 -3.59 11.18 1.80
C GLU A 53 -3.30 12.04 0.56
N GLU A 54 -2.06 12.05 0.09
CA GLU A 54 -1.63 12.84 -1.06
C GLU A 54 -1.60 12.00 -2.33
N LEU A 55 -2.02 12.60 -3.44
CA LEU A 55 -2.01 11.98 -4.76
C LEU A 55 -1.41 12.96 -5.78
N ASN A 56 -0.64 12.43 -6.70
CA ASN A 56 -0.18 13.15 -7.89
C ASN A 56 -1.18 12.98 -9.05
N SER A 57 -0.96 13.71 -10.14
CA SER A 57 -1.63 13.44 -11.42
C SER A 57 -0.75 12.57 -12.32
N SER A 58 -1.35 11.63 -13.06
CA SER A 58 -0.64 10.81 -14.05
C SER A 58 0.07 11.64 -15.13
N ARG A 59 -0.37 12.87 -15.38
CA ARG A 59 0.27 13.81 -16.30
C ARG A 59 1.65 14.28 -15.85
N ASN A 60 1.96 14.17 -14.57
CA ASN A 60 3.27 14.58 -14.02
C ASN A 60 4.38 13.58 -14.34
N PHE A 61 4.05 12.45 -14.98
CA PHE A 61 4.99 11.36 -15.21
C PHE A 61 5.23 11.13 -16.72
N ASN A 62 6.50 10.99 -17.07
CA ASN A 62 6.96 10.61 -18.40
C ASN A 62 7.51 9.19 -18.46
N THR A 63 7.11 8.33 -17.50
CA THR A 63 7.58 6.95 -17.34
C THR A 63 6.40 5.99 -17.37
N ASN A 64 6.66 4.71 -17.55
CA ASN A 64 5.60 3.71 -17.49
C ASN A 64 4.89 3.75 -16.14
N LEU A 65 3.57 3.87 -16.20
CA LEU A 65 2.67 3.77 -15.08
C LEU A 65 1.90 2.45 -15.14
N TYR A 66 1.54 1.93 -13.98
CA TYR A 66 0.77 0.70 -13.83
C TYR A 66 -0.57 1.00 -13.18
N VAL A 67 -1.62 0.32 -13.62
CA VAL A 67 -2.96 0.49 -13.06
C VAL A 67 -2.97 0.00 -11.61
N MET A 68 -3.61 0.76 -10.72
CA MET A 68 -3.96 0.33 -9.37
C MET A 68 -5.46 0.45 -9.16
N HIS A 69 -6.00 -0.42 -8.33
CA HIS A 69 -7.39 -0.36 -7.91
C HIS A 69 -7.47 0.01 -6.43
N GLN A 70 -8.59 0.61 -6.05
CA GLN A 70 -8.86 0.90 -4.64
C GLN A 70 -8.68 -0.36 -3.79
N GLY A 71 -7.93 -0.25 -2.70
CA GLY A 71 -7.61 -1.37 -1.83
C GLY A 71 -6.39 -2.19 -2.23
N ASP A 72 -5.77 -1.96 -3.39
CA ASP A 72 -4.49 -2.63 -3.72
C ASP A 72 -3.42 -2.30 -2.67
N ILE A 73 -2.63 -3.28 -2.29
CA ILE A 73 -1.52 -3.10 -1.34
C ILE A 73 -0.32 -2.54 -2.10
N LEU A 74 0.19 -1.41 -1.62
CA LEU A 74 1.28 -0.67 -2.25
C LEU A 74 2.57 -0.81 -1.43
N PHE A 75 3.69 -1.01 -2.12
CA PHE A 75 5.01 -1.11 -1.51
C PHE A 75 6.06 -0.34 -2.31
N GLY A 76 6.78 0.57 -1.66
CA GLY A 76 7.88 1.30 -2.25
C GLY A 76 9.08 0.39 -2.51
N SER A 77 9.41 0.14 -3.78
CA SER A 77 10.46 -0.80 -4.17
C SER A 77 11.87 -0.25 -4.03
N ILE A 78 12.03 1.07 -4.00
CA ILE A 78 13.33 1.75 -3.88
C ILE A 78 13.52 2.22 -2.45
N ARG A 79 14.72 2.02 -1.90
CA ARG A 79 15.10 2.41 -0.54
C ARG A 79 14.13 1.89 0.52
N PRO A 80 13.98 0.56 0.66
CA PRO A 80 13.00 -0.02 1.61
C PRO A 80 13.15 0.49 3.05
N TYR A 81 14.34 0.97 3.43
CA TYR A 81 14.58 1.59 4.74
C TYR A 81 13.78 2.89 4.98
N LEU A 82 13.08 3.41 3.98
CA LEU A 82 12.14 4.53 4.14
C LEU A 82 10.77 4.10 4.64
N HIS A 83 10.53 2.81 4.83
CA HIS A 83 9.29 2.23 5.37
C HIS A 83 8.02 2.72 4.67
N LYS A 84 8.02 2.74 3.33
CA LYS A 84 6.90 3.20 2.52
C LYS A 84 6.05 2.03 2.05
N ALA A 85 4.96 1.77 2.75
CA ALA A 85 3.96 0.77 2.40
C ALA A 85 2.58 1.21 2.87
N GLY A 86 1.53 0.80 2.17
CA GLY A 86 0.16 1.17 2.50
C GLY A 86 -0.83 0.56 1.53
N PHE A 87 -1.97 1.17 1.37
CA PHE A 87 -3.00 0.73 0.41
C PHE A 87 -3.46 1.88 -0.49
N ALA A 88 -3.95 1.53 -1.68
CA ALA A 88 -4.50 2.48 -2.65
C ALA A 88 -5.85 3.04 -2.14
N PRO A 89 -5.97 4.35 -1.91
CA PRO A 89 -7.21 4.95 -1.41
C PRO A 89 -8.30 5.05 -2.48
N CYS A 90 -7.94 4.98 -3.77
CA CYS A 90 -8.83 5.07 -4.92
C CYS A 90 -8.25 4.31 -6.11
N ASP A 91 -9.05 4.19 -7.17
CA ASP A 91 -8.57 3.73 -8.47
C ASP A 91 -7.64 4.78 -9.08
N GLY A 92 -6.58 4.32 -9.76
CA GLY A 92 -5.59 5.21 -10.34
C GLY A 92 -4.40 4.47 -10.91
N VAL A 93 -3.23 5.07 -10.79
CA VAL A 93 -1.98 4.51 -11.32
C VAL A 93 -0.83 4.63 -10.31
N VAL A 94 0.14 3.74 -10.42
CA VAL A 94 1.39 3.80 -9.65
C VAL A 94 2.60 3.94 -10.56
N ALA A 95 3.58 4.70 -10.13
CA ALA A 95 4.88 4.76 -10.79
C ALA A 95 5.63 3.43 -10.66
N GLY A 96 6.54 3.13 -11.57
CA GLY A 96 7.33 1.90 -11.56
C GLY A 96 8.20 1.68 -10.31
N THR A 97 8.35 2.71 -9.47
CA THR A 97 9.02 2.68 -8.17
C THR A 97 8.15 2.16 -7.03
N VAL A 98 6.86 1.97 -7.28
CA VAL A 98 5.88 1.43 -6.33
C VAL A 98 5.30 0.14 -6.92
N HIS A 99 5.37 -0.93 -6.16
CA HIS A 99 4.70 -2.18 -6.52
C HIS A 99 3.28 -2.20 -5.98
N SER A 100 2.31 -2.59 -6.81
CA SER A 100 0.91 -2.82 -6.45
C SER A 100 0.61 -4.32 -6.41
N TYR A 101 -0.06 -4.76 -5.35
CA TYR A 101 -0.42 -6.16 -5.12
C TYR A 101 -1.89 -6.30 -4.77
N LYS A 102 -2.50 -7.38 -5.27
CA LYS A 102 -3.81 -7.88 -4.86
C LYS A 102 -3.65 -9.15 -4.02
N THR A 103 -4.54 -9.37 -3.08
CA THR A 103 -4.61 -10.65 -2.38
C THR A 103 -5.36 -11.69 -3.21
N LYS A 104 -4.89 -12.94 -3.18
CA LYS A 104 -5.57 -14.07 -3.82
C LYS A 104 -6.90 -14.41 -3.17
N LYS A 105 -7.00 -14.16 -1.85
CA LYS A 105 -8.21 -14.32 -1.05
C LYS A 105 -8.46 -13.03 -0.29
N GLN A 106 -9.71 -12.60 -0.22
CA GLN A 106 -10.08 -11.38 0.50
C GLN A 106 -9.77 -11.50 2.01
N ASP A 107 -9.90 -12.69 2.57
CA ASP A 107 -9.64 -12.94 3.99
C ASP A 107 -8.17 -12.74 4.39
N ASP A 108 -7.25 -12.80 3.43
CA ASP A 108 -5.83 -12.58 3.66
C ASP A 108 -5.42 -11.10 3.65
N TYR A 109 -6.35 -10.17 3.37
CA TYR A 109 -6.04 -8.77 3.06
C TYR A 109 -5.33 -8.04 4.21
N ASN A 110 -5.94 -7.98 5.39
CA ASN A 110 -5.33 -7.30 6.54
C ASN A 110 -3.99 -7.95 6.92
N PHE A 111 -3.94 -9.29 6.88
CA PHE A 111 -2.71 -10.03 7.19
C PHE A 111 -1.58 -9.67 6.23
N ALA A 112 -1.85 -9.61 4.93
CA ALA A 112 -0.87 -9.27 3.91
C ALA A 112 -0.40 -7.80 4.04
N LEU A 113 -1.33 -6.86 4.17
CA LEU A 113 -1.03 -5.44 4.32
C LEU A 113 -0.14 -5.20 5.54
N PHE A 114 -0.56 -5.67 6.71
CA PHE A 114 0.23 -5.46 7.93
C PHE A 114 1.54 -6.25 7.94
N THR A 115 1.62 -7.37 7.21
CA THR A 115 2.90 -8.08 7.03
C THR A 115 3.91 -7.22 6.27
N LEU A 116 3.49 -6.55 5.19
CA LEU A 116 4.35 -5.65 4.41
C LEU A 116 4.73 -4.36 5.15
N CYS A 117 3.91 -3.93 6.12
CA CYS A 117 4.15 -2.72 6.91
C CYS A 117 4.98 -2.97 8.19
N ARG A 118 5.41 -4.21 8.48
CA ARG A 118 6.19 -4.53 9.69
C ARG A 118 7.66 -4.19 9.52
N ASN A 119 8.30 -3.69 10.58
CA ASN A 119 9.74 -3.43 10.61
C ASN A 119 10.57 -4.66 10.20
N THR A 120 10.19 -5.85 10.68
CA THR A 120 10.88 -7.10 10.32
C THR A 120 10.82 -7.41 8.81
N PHE A 121 9.76 -6.96 8.12
CA PHE A 121 9.67 -7.09 6.67
C PHE A 121 10.55 -6.05 5.98
N PHE A 122 10.59 -4.82 6.46
CA PHE A 122 11.49 -3.79 5.90
C PHE A 122 12.95 -4.18 6.10
N ASP A 123 13.33 -4.73 7.26
CA ASP A 123 14.68 -5.28 7.50
C ASP A 123 15.03 -6.37 6.48
N TYR A 124 14.10 -7.31 6.25
CA TYR A 124 14.27 -8.31 5.20
C TYR A 124 14.41 -7.66 3.81
N ALA A 125 13.54 -6.72 3.48
CA ALA A 125 13.54 -6.03 2.18
C ALA A 125 14.86 -5.30 1.93
N VAL A 126 15.44 -4.66 2.93
CA VAL A 126 16.77 -4.04 2.85
C VAL A 126 17.84 -5.09 2.57
N ASN A 127 17.81 -6.22 3.31
CA ASN A 127 18.83 -7.26 3.20
C ASN A 127 18.84 -7.98 1.84
N VAL A 128 17.66 -8.11 1.18
CA VAL A 128 17.56 -8.77 -0.13
C VAL A 128 17.59 -7.81 -1.31
N SER A 129 17.66 -6.50 -1.05
CA SER A 129 17.71 -5.48 -2.07
C SER A 129 19.05 -5.47 -2.80
N ALA A 130 19.01 -5.16 -4.10
CA ALA A 130 20.19 -4.97 -4.93
C ALA A 130 20.58 -3.48 -4.99
N GLY A 131 21.87 -3.20 -5.01
CA GLY A 131 22.45 -1.84 -5.13
C GLY A 131 22.80 -1.21 -3.79
N THR A 132 23.95 -0.53 -3.73
CA THR A 132 24.48 0.07 -2.48
C THR A 132 23.98 1.50 -2.25
N LYS A 133 23.92 2.33 -3.29
CA LYS A 133 23.47 3.74 -3.18
C LYS A 133 21.98 3.91 -3.22
N MET A 134 21.30 3.09 -4.00
CA MET A 134 19.85 3.05 -4.12
C MET A 134 19.40 1.58 -4.10
N PRO A 135 19.24 0.96 -2.93
CA PRO A 135 18.80 -0.41 -2.84
C PRO A 135 17.38 -0.53 -3.42
N VAL A 136 17.19 -1.54 -4.27
CA VAL A 136 15.90 -1.84 -4.92
C VAL A 136 15.54 -3.28 -4.65
N ILE A 137 14.36 -3.52 -4.12
CA ILE A 137 13.78 -4.85 -4.00
C ILE A 137 12.95 -5.17 -5.24
N ASN A 138 13.21 -6.32 -5.85
CA ASN A 138 12.36 -6.81 -6.91
C ASN A 138 11.12 -7.54 -6.34
N SER A 139 10.09 -7.69 -7.18
CA SER A 139 8.84 -8.33 -6.76
C SER A 139 9.03 -9.79 -6.34
N ASP A 140 9.92 -10.53 -7.01
CA ASP A 140 10.12 -11.96 -6.72
C ASP A 140 10.76 -12.14 -5.35
N SER A 141 11.76 -11.33 -5.01
CA SER A 141 12.37 -11.34 -3.67
C SER A 141 11.36 -10.91 -2.60
N LEU A 142 10.49 -9.94 -2.87
CA LEU A 142 9.42 -9.54 -1.96
C LEU A 142 8.45 -10.69 -1.72
N LEU A 143 7.99 -11.34 -2.79
CA LEU A 143 7.03 -12.43 -2.73
C LEU A 143 7.61 -13.73 -2.12
N ALA A 144 8.95 -13.89 -2.10
CA ALA A 144 9.63 -15.03 -1.48
C ALA A 144 9.64 -14.98 0.05
N TYR A 145 9.25 -13.85 0.67
CA TYR A 145 9.21 -13.72 2.14
C TYR A 145 8.26 -14.74 2.76
N LYS A 146 8.74 -15.45 3.79
CA LYS A 146 8.00 -16.51 4.46
C LYS A 146 7.35 -16.00 5.75
N VAL A 147 6.11 -16.43 5.98
CA VAL A 147 5.29 -16.05 7.13
C VAL A 147 4.68 -17.27 7.79
N ALA A 148 4.53 -17.23 9.10
CA ALA A 148 3.72 -18.20 9.82
C ALA A 148 2.24 -17.87 9.59
N TYR A 149 1.44 -18.85 9.23
CA TYR A 149 0.07 -18.66 8.77
C TYR A 149 -0.88 -19.63 9.48
N CYS A 150 -1.93 -19.08 10.08
CA CYS A 150 -3.05 -19.81 10.66
C CYS A 150 -4.37 -19.26 10.07
N PRO A 151 -5.14 -20.03 9.30
CA PRO A 151 -6.36 -19.56 8.65
C PRO A 151 -7.36 -18.91 9.61
N GLU A 152 -7.61 -19.54 10.75
CA GLU A 152 -8.58 -19.06 11.74
C GLU A 152 -8.22 -17.69 12.33
N ILE A 153 -6.92 -17.46 12.57
CA ILE A 153 -6.44 -16.18 13.11
C ILE A 153 -6.47 -15.11 12.03
N VAL A 154 -6.09 -15.46 10.79
CA VAL A 154 -6.10 -14.55 9.64
C VAL A 154 -7.53 -14.09 9.34
N GLU A 155 -8.50 -14.99 9.33
CA GLU A 155 -9.91 -14.68 9.15
C GLU A 155 -10.44 -13.74 10.25
N LYS A 156 -10.17 -14.06 11.51
CA LYS A 156 -10.51 -13.18 12.65
C LYS A 156 -9.86 -11.80 12.52
N PHE A 157 -8.59 -11.74 12.10
CA PHE A 157 -7.89 -10.48 11.91
C PHE A 157 -8.50 -9.66 10.75
N ASN A 158 -8.94 -10.32 9.70
CA ASN A 158 -9.59 -9.66 8.56
C ASN A 158 -10.99 -9.13 8.89
N SER A 159 -11.66 -9.66 9.91
CA SER A 159 -12.97 -9.17 10.35
C SER A 159 -12.93 -7.75 10.96
N PHE A 160 -11.75 -7.23 11.31
CA PHE A 160 -11.61 -5.85 11.77
C PHE A 160 -11.65 -4.89 10.57
N SER A 161 -12.70 -4.09 10.48
CA SER A 161 -12.93 -3.11 9.40
C SER A 161 -12.12 -1.80 9.56
N VAL A 162 -10.95 -1.87 10.19
CA VAL A 162 -10.10 -0.71 10.44
C VAL A 162 -9.65 -0.05 9.13
N ILE A 163 -9.27 -0.85 8.15
CA ILE A 163 -8.80 -0.35 6.84
C ILE A 163 -9.90 0.38 6.09
N ASP A 164 -11.13 -0.17 6.09
CA ASP A 164 -12.28 0.49 5.45
C ASP A 164 -12.60 1.84 6.11
N THR A 165 -12.45 1.90 7.43
CA THR A 165 -12.65 3.16 8.18
C THR A 165 -11.58 4.18 7.82
N ILE A 166 -10.30 3.77 7.75
CA ILE A 166 -9.21 4.65 7.33
C ILE A 166 -9.43 5.13 5.89
N ALA A 167 -9.79 4.24 4.96
CA ALA A 167 -10.05 4.59 3.57
C ALA A 167 -11.19 5.62 3.43
N LYS A 168 -12.30 5.43 4.15
CA LYS A 168 -13.42 6.39 4.19
C LYS A 168 -12.99 7.75 4.75
N ASN A 169 -12.22 7.77 5.83
CA ASN A 169 -11.72 9.01 6.43
C ASN A 169 -10.79 9.76 5.49
N ILE A 170 -9.91 9.07 4.76
CA ILE A 170 -9.04 9.68 3.75
C ILE A 170 -9.89 10.34 2.65
N GLN A 171 -10.87 9.63 2.09
CA GLN A 171 -11.74 10.14 1.04
C GLN A 171 -12.55 11.36 1.52
N GLU A 172 -13.08 11.30 2.74
CA GLU A 172 -13.83 12.44 3.32
C GLU A 172 -12.90 13.64 3.56
N SER A 173 -11.69 13.44 4.06
CA SER A 173 -10.68 14.49 4.24
C SER A 173 -10.35 15.16 2.90
N GLN A 174 -10.11 14.39 1.84
CA GLN A 174 -9.83 14.90 0.51
C GLN A 174 -11.00 15.72 -0.04
N ARG A 175 -12.24 15.25 0.17
CA ARG A 175 -13.45 15.97 -0.21
C ARG A 175 -13.60 17.29 0.54
N LEU A 176 -13.36 17.29 1.85
CA LEU A 176 -13.42 18.51 2.68
C LEU A 176 -12.35 19.52 2.29
N ILE A 177 -11.13 19.08 1.98
CA ILE A 177 -10.04 19.92 1.47
C ILE A 177 -10.47 20.57 0.15
N SER A 178 -10.99 19.80 -0.81
CA SER A 178 -11.44 20.30 -2.09
C SER A 178 -12.58 21.33 -1.94
N LEU A 179 -13.52 21.07 -1.03
CA LEU A 179 -14.61 21.98 -0.72
C LEU A 179 -14.13 23.28 -0.09
N ARG A 180 -13.19 23.19 0.85
CA ARG A 180 -12.54 24.36 1.47
C ARG A 180 -11.86 25.22 0.41
N ASP A 181 -11.05 24.62 -0.43
CA ASP A 181 -10.27 25.33 -1.44
C ASP A 181 -11.15 25.97 -2.52
N TRP A 182 -12.33 25.40 -2.77
CA TRP A 182 -13.34 26.00 -3.63
C TRP A 182 -14.11 27.15 -2.95
N LEU A 183 -14.50 26.99 -1.67
CA LEU A 183 -15.30 27.97 -0.96
C LEU A 183 -14.50 29.18 -0.45
N LEU A 184 -13.26 28.96 -0.02
CA LEU A 184 -12.46 30.01 0.64
C LEU A 184 -12.27 31.26 -0.23
N PRO A 185 -11.92 31.17 -1.54
CA PRO A 185 -11.83 32.35 -2.41
C PRO A 185 -13.17 33.06 -2.59
N MET A 186 -14.29 32.33 -2.63
CA MET A 186 -15.62 32.94 -2.78
C MET A 186 -16.05 33.71 -1.53
N LEU A 187 -15.75 33.20 -0.34
CA LEU A 187 -15.99 33.89 0.93
C LEU A 187 -15.11 35.13 1.05
N MET A 188 -13.83 35.03 0.69
CA MET A 188 -12.89 36.17 0.76
C MET A 188 -13.28 37.30 -0.22
N ASN A 189 -13.87 36.96 -1.37
CA ASN A 189 -14.31 37.93 -2.36
C ASN A 189 -15.76 38.42 -2.14
N GLY A 190 -16.42 38.01 -1.06
CA GLY A 190 -17.80 38.38 -0.74
C GLY A 190 -18.86 37.85 -1.70
N GLN A 191 -18.52 36.82 -2.50
CA GLN A 191 -19.45 36.19 -3.45
C GLN A 191 -20.46 35.27 -2.76
N ILE A 192 -20.13 34.79 -1.58
CA ILE A 192 -20.99 33.96 -0.73
C ILE A 192 -20.90 34.49 0.70
N THR A 193 -22.05 34.54 1.39
CA THR A 193 -22.13 34.85 2.81
C THR A 193 -22.67 33.65 3.58
N VAL A 194 -22.15 33.41 4.76
CA VAL A 194 -22.72 32.43 5.69
C VAL A 194 -23.84 33.11 6.45
N SER A 195 -25.07 32.62 6.29
CA SER A 195 -26.19 33.04 7.14
C SER A 195 -26.22 32.20 8.41
N ASP A 196 -26.41 32.84 9.55
CA ASP A 196 -26.62 32.16 10.86
C ASP A 196 -27.88 31.32 10.86
#